data_d9bb337b7984a12528ad922ca683df78
#
_entry.id   d9bb337b7984a12528ad922ca683df78
#
_cell.length_a   1.000
_cell.length_b   1.000
_cell.length_c   1.000
_cell.angle_alpha   90.00
_cell.angle_beta   90.00
_cell.angle_gamma   90.00
#
_symmetry.space_group_name_H-M   'P 1'
#
loop_
_entity.id
_entity.type
_entity.pdbx_description
1 polymer ?
#
loop_
_entity_poly.entity_id
_entity_poly.type
_entity_poly.pdbx_seq_one_letter_code
_entity_poly.pdbx_strand_id
1 'polypeptide(L)'
;MSDLEVAFILEMRNISKSFGGVHALRDVSLECTPGTVHALVGENGAGKSTLIKILSGALSADSGEIFFKGELHRGFSTREALNRGISVIYQELALVSQMTVAENIFLGREPRNAFGLIDHSRIRSEAEALLSQLGLKIDLDTEVGDLSVAFQQMVEIAKALSKNADLIVMDEPSAILAGHELEQLFNIIQSLVKRGVSIIYISHRLEEVFRIADVVTVLKDGQLVETESIHELTRAELVKMMVGRTLEEVFPVSNNQPGKPVLIAENISTDTVLEQVSLDLRQGEIVGLAGMVGSGRTELARALFGADPLTSGSIKINGENAYLKNPSEAIKKKISLVPEDRKEQGLFTELPIRNNITMPILRKISQWGFLSRSKEQEIVEQSRNQLSIAMASGSQEVQYLSGGNQQKVVLAKWLQTRPEVIIMDEPTRGVDVGAKFEIYQLMRHLNQEGIGILMISSELTEILGLSDRILVMREGRIVAELVPSETSEEQIIEYATTMVSKAA
;
A
#
# COMPACT_ATOMS: atom_id res chain seq x y z
N MET A 1 42.19 -15.74 -21.49
CA MET A 1 40.75 -15.94 -21.75
C MET A 1 40.13 -14.57 -21.53
N SER A 2 39.68 -13.98 -22.64
CA SER A 2 39.17 -12.61 -22.68
C SER A 2 37.93 -12.50 -21.75
N ASP A 3 37.92 -11.48 -20.88
CA ASP A 3 36.74 -11.00 -20.16
C ASP A 3 35.68 -10.64 -21.22
N LEU A 4 34.80 -11.60 -21.52
CA LEU A 4 33.52 -11.28 -22.15
C LEU A 4 32.76 -10.51 -21.09
N GLU A 5 32.61 -9.20 -21.27
CA GLU A 5 31.66 -8.40 -20.51
C GLU A 5 30.29 -9.14 -20.54
N VAL A 6 29.88 -9.66 -19.43
CA VAL A 6 28.57 -10.32 -19.29
C VAL A 6 27.53 -9.21 -19.41
N ALA A 7 26.81 -9.18 -20.55
CA ALA A 7 25.82 -8.12 -20.81
C ALA A 7 24.78 -8.01 -19.72
N PHE A 8 24.41 -9.14 -19.09
CA PHE A 8 23.43 -9.22 -18.00
C PHE A 8 23.97 -10.05 -16.84
N ILE A 9 23.75 -9.62 -15.61
CA ILE A 9 24.04 -10.42 -14.41
C ILE A 9 23.06 -11.56 -14.24
N LEU A 10 21.79 -11.32 -14.62
CA LEU A 10 20.70 -12.28 -14.60
C LEU A 10 19.95 -12.24 -15.91
N GLU A 11 19.67 -13.42 -16.47
CA GLU A 11 18.71 -13.60 -17.55
C GLU A 11 17.80 -14.77 -17.19
N MET A 12 16.52 -14.51 -17.12
CA MET A 12 15.46 -15.52 -17.02
C MET A 12 14.77 -15.56 -18.39
N ARG A 13 14.72 -16.72 -19.04
CA ARG A 13 14.18 -16.87 -20.40
C ARG A 13 12.99 -17.81 -20.40
N ASN A 14 11.85 -17.31 -20.90
CA ASN A 14 10.61 -18.08 -21.15
C ASN A 14 10.15 -18.87 -19.92
N ILE A 15 10.21 -18.26 -18.75
CA ILE A 15 9.82 -18.89 -17.49
C ILE A 15 8.31 -19.07 -17.45
N SER A 16 7.86 -20.29 -17.27
CA SER A 16 6.44 -20.62 -17.10
C SER A 16 6.21 -21.38 -15.79
N LYS A 17 5.06 -21.11 -15.15
CA LYS A 17 4.64 -21.77 -13.92
C LYS A 17 3.12 -21.81 -13.80
N SER A 18 2.60 -22.99 -13.45
CA SER A 18 1.16 -23.21 -13.23
C SER A 18 0.89 -23.83 -11.86
N PHE A 19 -0.25 -23.47 -11.28
CA PHE A 19 -0.77 -24.05 -10.05
C PHE A 19 -2.22 -24.49 -10.25
N GLY A 20 -2.52 -25.76 -10.08
CA GLY A 20 -3.88 -26.27 -10.15
C GLY A 20 -4.64 -25.91 -11.44
N GLY A 21 -3.93 -25.82 -12.57
CA GLY A 21 -4.52 -25.44 -13.87
C GLY A 21 -4.55 -23.93 -14.16
N VAL A 22 -4.12 -23.09 -13.21
CA VAL A 22 -3.99 -21.64 -13.41
C VAL A 22 -2.54 -21.31 -13.72
N HIS A 23 -2.29 -20.60 -14.83
CA HIS A 23 -0.96 -20.11 -15.19
C HIS A 23 -0.61 -18.88 -14.34
N ALA A 24 0.35 -19.02 -13.45
CA ALA A 24 0.90 -17.91 -12.67
C ALA A 24 1.97 -17.14 -13.45
N LEU A 25 2.70 -17.83 -14.33
CA LEU A 25 3.65 -17.24 -15.29
C LEU A 25 3.51 -17.97 -16.63
N ARG A 26 3.61 -17.23 -17.74
CA ARG A 26 3.56 -17.73 -19.11
C ARG A 26 4.62 -17.06 -19.94
N ASP A 27 5.69 -17.81 -20.27
CA ASP A 27 6.81 -17.39 -21.12
C ASP A 27 7.42 -16.03 -20.72
N VAL A 28 7.59 -15.80 -19.41
CA VAL A 28 8.13 -14.56 -18.87
C VAL A 28 9.65 -14.55 -18.99
N SER A 29 10.20 -13.47 -19.54
CA SER A 29 11.63 -13.22 -19.59
C SER A 29 11.97 -11.96 -18.79
N LEU A 30 13.13 -11.98 -18.10
CA LEU A 30 13.64 -10.87 -17.30
C LEU A 30 15.16 -10.80 -17.45
N GLU A 31 15.68 -9.63 -17.78
CA GLU A 31 17.11 -9.38 -17.97
C GLU A 31 17.55 -8.24 -17.04
N CYS A 32 18.59 -8.48 -16.22
CA CYS A 32 19.11 -7.46 -15.31
C CYS A 32 20.55 -7.11 -15.64
N THR A 33 20.84 -5.83 -15.81
CA THR A 33 22.18 -5.30 -16.05
C THR A 33 22.98 -5.25 -14.75
N PRO A 34 24.29 -5.54 -14.78
CA PRO A 34 25.13 -5.43 -13.58
C PRO A 34 25.15 -4.01 -13.02
N GLY A 35 25.08 -3.89 -11.67
CA GLY A 35 25.20 -2.60 -10.98
C GLY A 35 24.09 -1.60 -11.30
N THR A 36 22.87 -2.07 -11.54
CA THR A 36 21.68 -1.24 -11.78
C THR A 36 20.54 -1.59 -10.83
N VAL A 37 19.58 -0.69 -10.71
CA VAL A 37 18.29 -0.95 -10.07
C VAL A 37 17.26 -1.28 -11.15
N HIS A 38 16.82 -2.52 -11.18
CA HIS A 38 15.78 -3.00 -12.07
C HIS A 38 14.44 -3.10 -11.32
N ALA A 39 13.51 -2.23 -11.61
CA ALA A 39 12.18 -2.29 -11.02
C ALA A 39 11.34 -3.40 -11.68
N LEU A 40 10.65 -4.21 -10.86
CA LEU A 40 9.68 -5.19 -11.31
C LEU A 40 8.29 -4.78 -10.79
N VAL A 41 7.43 -4.29 -11.68
CA VAL A 41 6.13 -3.74 -11.34
C VAL A 41 4.99 -4.53 -11.96
N GLY A 42 3.77 -4.32 -11.47
CA GLY A 42 2.56 -4.98 -11.95
C GLY A 42 1.53 -5.12 -10.84
N GLU A 43 0.31 -5.45 -11.18
CA GLU A 43 -0.78 -5.66 -10.22
C GLU A 43 -0.54 -6.85 -9.29
N ASN A 44 -1.32 -6.94 -8.21
CA ASN A 44 -1.31 -8.14 -7.36
C ASN A 44 -1.82 -9.34 -8.17
N GLY A 45 -1.07 -10.44 -8.09
CA GLY A 45 -1.36 -11.60 -8.93
C GLY A 45 -0.70 -11.59 -10.31
N ALA A 46 0.00 -10.52 -10.70
CA ALA A 46 0.72 -10.45 -11.98
C ALA A 46 1.88 -11.45 -12.14
N GLY A 47 2.22 -12.21 -11.09
CA GLY A 47 3.27 -13.23 -11.14
C GLY A 47 4.62 -12.81 -10.54
N LYS A 48 4.79 -11.56 -10.09
CA LYS A 48 6.05 -11.03 -9.53
C LYS A 48 6.66 -11.95 -8.46
N SER A 49 5.93 -12.20 -7.39
CA SER A 49 6.41 -13.04 -6.29
C SER A 49 6.67 -14.50 -6.71
N THR A 50 5.94 -15.02 -7.72
CA THR A 50 6.21 -16.34 -8.30
C THR A 50 7.54 -16.35 -9.03
N LEU A 51 7.82 -15.33 -9.85
CA LEU A 51 9.08 -15.17 -10.57
C LEU A 51 10.27 -15.11 -9.61
N ILE A 52 10.13 -14.32 -8.53
CA ILE A 52 11.18 -14.19 -7.51
C ILE A 52 11.37 -15.48 -6.69
N LYS A 53 10.31 -16.22 -6.38
CA LYS A 53 10.41 -17.54 -5.72
C LYS A 53 11.12 -18.55 -6.62
N ILE A 54 10.97 -18.46 -7.93
CA ILE A 54 11.73 -19.30 -8.87
C ILE A 54 13.21 -18.89 -8.88
N LEU A 55 13.50 -17.59 -8.93
CA LEU A 55 14.88 -17.07 -8.89
C LEU A 55 15.57 -17.43 -7.58
N SER A 56 14.88 -17.35 -6.44
CA SER A 56 15.43 -17.68 -5.13
C SER A 56 15.57 -19.20 -4.89
N GLY A 57 15.07 -20.03 -5.79
CA GLY A 57 15.05 -21.50 -5.63
C GLY A 57 14.04 -22.01 -4.60
N ALA A 58 13.12 -21.17 -4.12
CA ALA A 58 12.02 -21.57 -3.27
C ALA A 58 10.90 -22.29 -4.05
N LEU A 59 10.88 -22.10 -5.38
CA LEU A 59 9.92 -22.72 -6.29
C LEU A 59 10.64 -23.12 -7.59
N SER A 60 10.26 -24.27 -8.17
CA SER A 60 10.77 -24.68 -9.48
C SER A 60 9.86 -24.17 -10.59
N ALA A 61 10.46 -23.68 -11.69
CA ALA A 61 9.72 -23.40 -12.90
C ALA A 61 9.24 -24.70 -13.56
N ASP A 62 8.15 -24.62 -14.34
CA ASP A 62 7.68 -25.74 -15.14
C ASP A 62 8.44 -25.81 -16.47
N SER A 63 8.86 -24.64 -17.00
CA SER A 63 9.75 -24.50 -18.17
C SER A 63 10.51 -23.19 -18.12
N GLY A 64 11.53 -23.09 -18.97
CA GLY A 64 12.40 -21.92 -19.11
C GLY A 64 13.81 -22.16 -18.59
N GLU A 65 14.65 -21.17 -18.73
CA GLU A 65 16.09 -21.23 -18.39
C GLU A 65 16.48 -20.00 -17.58
N ILE A 66 17.43 -20.17 -16.67
CA ILE A 66 17.99 -19.10 -15.85
C ILE A 66 19.50 -19.04 -16.10
N PHE A 67 19.98 -17.90 -16.51
CA PHE A 67 21.42 -17.61 -16.61
C PHE A 67 21.78 -16.62 -15.50
N PHE A 68 22.77 -16.96 -14.71
CA PHE A 68 23.33 -16.07 -13.70
C PHE A 68 24.84 -15.94 -13.92
N LYS A 69 25.32 -14.70 -14.10
CA LYS A 69 26.72 -14.40 -14.48
C LYS A 69 27.19 -15.20 -15.71
N GLY A 70 26.28 -15.39 -16.70
CA GLY A 70 26.54 -16.12 -17.94
C GLY A 70 26.50 -17.64 -17.82
N GLU A 71 26.31 -18.22 -16.64
CA GLU A 71 26.17 -19.65 -16.43
C GLU A 71 24.69 -20.10 -16.48
N LEU A 72 24.41 -21.13 -17.26
CA LEU A 72 23.06 -21.73 -17.35
C LEU A 72 22.73 -22.58 -16.13
N HIS A 73 21.56 -22.34 -15.56
CA HIS A 73 20.97 -23.10 -14.46
C HIS A 73 19.58 -23.58 -14.84
N ARG A 74 19.27 -24.85 -14.57
CA ARG A 74 17.92 -25.42 -14.77
C ARG A 74 17.01 -25.22 -13.56
N GLY A 75 17.38 -24.31 -12.65
CA GLY A 75 16.76 -24.00 -11.38
C GLY A 75 17.79 -23.99 -10.26
N PHE A 76 17.43 -23.36 -9.16
CA PHE A 76 18.24 -23.31 -7.94
C PHE A 76 17.50 -24.02 -6.81
N SER A 77 18.23 -24.58 -5.86
CA SER A 77 17.76 -24.65 -4.49
C SER A 77 18.04 -23.32 -3.78
N THR A 78 17.33 -23.00 -2.74
CA THR A 78 17.54 -21.74 -1.98
C THR A 78 18.99 -21.58 -1.51
N ARG A 79 19.62 -22.69 -1.11
CA ARG A 79 21.02 -22.71 -0.70
C ARG A 79 21.97 -22.42 -1.87
N GLU A 80 21.69 -22.95 -3.04
CA GLU A 80 22.51 -22.69 -4.26
C GLU A 80 22.39 -21.25 -4.70
N ALA A 81 21.18 -20.68 -4.74
CA ALA A 81 20.96 -19.27 -5.06
C ALA A 81 21.76 -18.35 -4.13
N LEU A 82 21.69 -18.58 -2.82
CA LEU A 82 22.46 -17.85 -1.83
C LEU A 82 23.98 -17.98 -2.02
N ASN A 83 24.49 -19.19 -2.25
CA ASN A 83 25.93 -19.44 -2.43
C ASN A 83 26.49 -18.81 -3.71
N ARG A 84 25.64 -18.54 -4.71
CA ARG A 84 26.00 -17.88 -5.94
C ARG A 84 25.93 -16.36 -5.86
N GLY A 85 25.43 -15.80 -4.78
CA GLY A 85 25.32 -14.36 -4.55
C GLY A 85 23.96 -13.78 -4.90
N ILE A 86 22.90 -14.58 -4.96
CA ILE A 86 21.50 -14.12 -5.08
C ILE A 86 20.89 -14.09 -3.67
N SER A 87 20.49 -12.92 -3.17
CA SER A 87 19.79 -12.75 -1.89
C SER A 87 18.42 -12.13 -2.11
N VAL A 88 17.43 -12.60 -1.36
CA VAL A 88 16.06 -12.09 -1.44
C VAL A 88 15.63 -11.59 -0.08
N ILE A 89 15.15 -10.36 -0.03
CA ILE A 89 14.48 -9.73 1.10
C ILE A 89 12.99 -9.78 0.77
N TYR A 90 12.25 -10.58 1.53
CA TYR A 90 10.82 -10.75 1.35
C TYR A 90 10.03 -9.66 2.05
N GLN A 91 8.78 -9.47 1.68
CA GLN A 91 7.85 -8.52 2.28
C GLN A 91 7.64 -8.78 3.79
N GLU A 92 7.59 -10.05 4.20
CA GLU A 92 7.61 -10.44 5.60
C GLU A 92 9.06 -10.64 6.06
N LEU A 93 9.45 -9.98 7.15
CA LEU A 93 10.81 -10.03 7.69
C LEU A 93 11.15 -11.44 8.18
N ALA A 94 12.25 -11.98 7.70
CA ALA A 94 12.76 -13.30 8.09
C ALA A 94 13.78 -13.20 9.25
N LEU A 95 13.42 -12.42 10.30
CA LEU A 95 14.24 -12.21 11.49
C LEU A 95 13.69 -13.00 12.67
N VAL A 96 14.59 -13.40 13.58
CA VAL A 96 14.24 -14.04 14.84
C VAL A 96 14.19 -12.98 15.93
N SER A 97 13.01 -12.63 16.39
CA SER A 97 12.77 -11.49 17.30
C SER A 97 13.53 -11.58 18.62
N GLN A 98 13.76 -12.80 19.14
CA GLN A 98 14.45 -13.09 20.41
C GLN A 98 15.98 -13.16 20.28
N MET A 99 16.51 -13.00 19.08
CA MET A 99 17.95 -12.97 18.84
C MET A 99 18.43 -11.54 18.69
N THR A 100 19.69 -11.30 19.03
CA THR A 100 20.33 -10.01 18.88
C THR A 100 20.53 -9.62 17.40
N VAL A 101 20.76 -8.35 17.14
CA VAL A 101 21.09 -7.83 15.80
C VAL A 101 22.27 -8.58 15.19
N ALA A 102 23.35 -8.75 15.94
CA ALA A 102 24.55 -9.45 15.46
C ALA A 102 24.27 -10.91 15.11
N GLU A 103 23.52 -11.62 15.94
CA GLU A 103 23.13 -13.01 15.70
C GLU A 103 22.21 -13.15 14.49
N ASN A 104 21.25 -12.25 14.31
CA ASN A 104 20.36 -12.27 13.14
C ASN A 104 21.11 -12.05 11.83
N ILE A 105 22.09 -11.12 11.79
CA ILE A 105 22.89 -10.85 10.59
C ILE A 105 23.63 -12.10 10.11
N PHE A 106 24.19 -12.89 11.04
CA PHE A 106 24.98 -14.09 10.72
C PHE A 106 24.24 -15.42 10.88
N LEU A 107 22.96 -15.39 11.15
CA LEU A 107 22.14 -16.59 11.37
C LEU A 107 22.30 -17.62 10.23
N GLY A 108 22.69 -18.85 10.63
CA GLY A 108 22.92 -19.99 9.72
C GLY A 108 24.27 -19.95 8.98
N ARG A 109 25.15 -18.98 9.32
CA ARG A 109 26.49 -18.82 8.74
C ARG A 109 27.48 -18.24 9.76
N GLU A 110 27.29 -18.57 11.01
CA GLU A 110 28.09 -18.06 12.11
C GLU A 110 29.57 -18.40 11.83
N PRO A 111 30.48 -17.37 11.82
CA PRO A 111 31.91 -17.59 11.77
C PRO A 111 32.36 -18.55 12.85
N ARG A 112 33.26 -19.48 12.52
CA ARG A 112 33.78 -20.45 13.45
C ARG A 112 35.27 -20.23 13.69
N ASN A 113 35.69 -20.41 14.93
CA ASN A 113 37.08 -20.37 15.30
C ASN A 113 37.82 -21.66 14.90
N ALA A 114 39.14 -21.73 15.14
CA ALA A 114 39.97 -22.88 14.81
C ALA A 114 39.51 -24.21 15.49
N PHE A 115 38.71 -24.14 16.54
CA PHE A 115 38.17 -25.29 17.25
C PHE A 115 36.74 -25.69 16.78
N GLY A 116 36.21 -25.01 15.73
CA GLY A 116 34.86 -25.27 15.20
C GLY A 116 33.73 -24.65 16.03
N LEU A 117 34.03 -23.89 17.09
CA LEU A 117 33.04 -23.16 17.89
C LEU A 117 32.68 -21.83 17.22
N ILE A 118 31.47 -21.31 17.51
CA ILE A 118 31.06 -20.00 17.05
C ILE A 118 32.00 -18.91 17.58
N ASP A 119 32.46 -18.05 16.68
CA ASP A 119 33.34 -16.93 17.00
C ASP A 119 32.54 -15.64 17.19
N HIS A 120 32.02 -15.42 18.39
CA HIS A 120 31.23 -14.24 18.73
C HIS A 120 31.99 -12.92 18.55
N SER A 121 33.29 -12.90 18.75
CA SER A 121 34.12 -11.69 18.57
C SER A 121 34.15 -11.29 17.08
N ARG A 122 34.30 -12.27 16.20
CA ARG A 122 34.28 -12.07 14.76
C ARG A 122 32.90 -11.69 14.26
N ILE A 123 31.82 -12.33 14.73
CA ILE A 123 30.44 -11.94 14.44
C ILE A 123 30.24 -10.46 14.76
N ARG A 124 30.64 -10.02 15.96
CA ARG A 124 30.46 -8.64 16.39
C ARG A 124 31.22 -7.66 15.51
N SER A 125 32.48 -7.92 15.23
CA SER A 125 33.31 -7.01 14.43
C SER A 125 32.85 -6.91 12.98
N GLU A 126 32.43 -8.03 12.36
CA GLU A 126 31.89 -8.05 11.00
C GLU A 126 30.51 -7.40 10.93
N ALA A 127 29.64 -7.60 11.93
CA ALA A 127 28.34 -6.93 12.02
C ALA A 127 28.49 -5.40 12.17
N GLU A 128 29.39 -4.96 13.04
CA GLU A 128 29.68 -3.53 13.22
C GLU A 128 30.21 -2.88 11.93
N ALA A 129 31.08 -3.57 11.21
CA ALA A 129 31.59 -3.11 9.92
C ALA A 129 30.47 -2.99 8.89
N LEU A 130 29.55 -3.97 8.81
CA LEU A 130 28.40 -3.95 7.90
C LEU A 130 27.44 -2.81 8.22
N LEU A 131 27.03 -2.64 9.48
CA LEU A 131 26.13 -1.56 9.88
C LEU A 131 26.78 -0.18 9.63
N SER A 132 28.08 -0.04 9.93
CA SER A 132 28.83 1.18 9.65
C SER A 132 28.86 1.50 8.15
N GLN A 133 29.04 0.49 7.27
CA GLN A 133 29.01 0.64 5.82
C GLN A 133 27.63 1.13 5.31
N LEU A 134 26.56 0.77 6.01
CA LEU A 134 25.19 1.21 5.71
C LEU A 134 24.85 2.56 6.37
N GLY A 135 25.78 3.14 7.14
CA GLY A 135 25.54 4.37 7.89
C GLY A 135 24.55 4.19 9.05
N LEU A 136 24.36 2.96 9.51
CA LEU A 136 23.40 2.62 10.56
C LEU A 136 24.08 2.59 11.94
N LYS A 137 23.43 3.22 12.91
CA LYS A 137 23.84 3.19 14.33
C LYS A 137 22.81 2.36 15.10
N ILE A 138 23.03 1.04 15.12
CA ILE A 138 22.17 0.08 15.83
C ILE A 138 23.08 -0.65 16.83
N ASP A 139 22.62 -0.80 18.07
CA ASP A 139 23.35 -1.60 19.07
C ASP A 139 23.23 -3.09 18.70
N LEU A 140 24.37 -3.75 18.56
CA LEU A 140 24.49 -5.14 18.14
C LEU A 140 23.92 -6.15 19.15
N ASP A 141 23.82 -5.76 20.41
CA ASP A 141 23.33 -6.60 21.51
C ASP A 141 21.82 -6.44 21.75
N THR A 142 21.16 -5.50 21.05
CA THR A 142 19.71 -5.32 21.13
C THR A 142 18.99 -6.50 20.47
N GLU A 143 17.96 -7.04 21.11
CA GLU A 143 17.06 -8.01 20.48
C GLU A 143 16.30 -7.36 19.34
N VAL A 144 16.20 -8.05 18.19
CA VAL A 144 15.55 -7.49 17.01
C VAL A 144 14.08 -7.16 17.25
N GLY A 145 13.42 -7.90 18.16
CA GLY A 145 12.03 -7.63 18.55
C GLY A 145 11.81 -6.26 19.20
N ASP A 146 12.82 -5.68 19.81
CA ASP A 146 12.76 -4.38 20.47
C ASP A 146 13.03 -3.19 19.53
N LEU A 147 13.46 -3.48 18.30
CA LEU A 147 13.69 -2.46 17.29
C LEU A 147 12.39 -2.01 16.63
N SER A 148 12.34 -0.75 16.19
CA SER A 148 11.28 -0.32 15.26
C SER A 148 11.33 -1.15 13.99
N VAL A 149 10.17 -1.30 13.33
CA VAL A 149 10.07 -2.11 12.11
C VAL A 149 11.01 -1.61 11.01
N ALA A 150 11.26 -0.31 10.97
CA ALA A 150 12.25 0.29 10.08
C ALA A 150 13.67 -0.21 10.33
N PHE A 151 14.10 -0.24 11.59
CA PHE A 151 15.40 -0.78 11.94
C PHE A 151 15.49 -2.29 11.71
N GLN A 152 14.41 -3.04 11.93
CA GLN A 152 14.33 -4.46 11.55
C GLN A 152 14.57 -4.65 10.06
N GLN A 153 13.97 -3.82 9.20
CA GLN A 153 14.21 -3.83 7.75
C GLN A 153 15.69 -3.57 7.42
N MET A 154 16.33 -2.63 8.11
CA MET A 154 17.76 -2.35 7.92
C MET A 154 18.65 -3.53 8.36
N VAL A 155 18.28 -4.26 9.40
CA VAL A 155 18.95 -5.49 9.83
C VAL A 155 18.81 -6.59 8.78
N GLU A 156 17.63 -6.73 8.14
CA GLU A 156 17.42 -7.70 7.05
C GLU A 156 18.30 -7.38 5.83
N ILE A 157 18.46 -6.10 5.49
CA ILE A 157 19.37 -5.65 4.43
C ILE A 157 20.83 -5.97 4.82
N ALA A 158 21.24 -5.68 6.05
CA ALA A 158 22.58 -6.02 6.54
C ALA A 158 22.84 -7.54 6.48
N LYS A 159 21.85 -8.35 6.84
CA LYS A 159 21.87 -9.82 6.73
C LYS A 159 22.02 -10.28 5.28
N ALA A 160 21.32 -9.66 4.32
CA ALA A 160 21.46 -9.94 2.90
C ALA A 160 22.89 -9.63 2.41
N LEU A 161 23.44 -8.47 2.80
CA LEU A 161 24.78 -8.03 2.43
C LEU A 161 25.88 -8.88 3.05
N SER A 162 25.70 -9.38 4.27
CA SER A 162 26.67 -10.27 4.93
C SER A 162 26.96 -11.52 4.09
N LYS A 163 26.17 -11.78 3.04
CA LYS A 163 26.26 -12.92 2.13
C LYS A 163 27.09 -12.64 0.86
N ASN A 164 27.75 -11.49 0.76
CA ASN A 164 28.45 -11.06 -0.45
C ASN A 164 27.54 -11.20 -1.70
N ALA A 165 26.32 -10.69 -1.59
CA ALA A 165 25.35 -10.77 -2.67
C ALA A 165 25.78 -9.87 -3.83
N ASP A 166 25.73 -10.42 -5.04
CA ASP A 166 25.93 -9.68 -6.30
C ASP A 166 24.57 -9.19 -6.84
N LEU A 167 23.48 -9.90 -6.49
CA LEU A 167 22.11 -9.55 -6.82
C LEU A 167 21.25 -9.62 -5.57
N ILE A 168 20.58 -8.51 -5.23
CA ILE A 168 19.64 -8.44 -4.13
C ILE A 168 18.25 -8.16 -4.69
N VAL A 169 17.29 -9.02 -4.38
CA VAL A 169 15.88 -8.76 -4.65
C VAL A 169 15.23 -8.20 -3.40
N MET A 170 14.50 -7.11 -3.55
CA MET A 170 13.76 -6.44 -2.47
C MET A 170 12.28 -6.45 -2.82
N ASP A 171 11.48 -7.24 -2.09
CA ASP A 171 10.03 -7.38 -2.31
C ASP A 171 9.28 -6.43 -1.37
N GLU A 172 8.79 -5.29 -1.90
CA GLU A 172 8.08 -4.21 -1.19
C GLU A 172 8.79 -3.72 0.08
N PRO A 173 10.09 -3.38 0.03
CA PRO A 173 10.87 -3.07 1.24
C PRO A 173 10.42 -1.78 1.93
N SER A 174 9.66 -0.95 1.27
CA SER A 174 9.18 0.36 1.74
C SER A 174 7.76 0.33 2.31
N ALA A 175 7.08 -0.83 2.31
CA ALA A 175 5.65 -0.92 2.65
C ALA A 175 5.28 -0.29 4.00
N ILE A 176 6.19 -0.34 4.96
CA ILE A 176 6.03 0.14 6.35
C ILE A 176 6.91 1.33 6.70
N LEU A 177 7.74 1.80 5.76
CA LEU A 177 8.66 2.92 5.95
C LEU A 177 7.99 4.24 5.57
N ALA A 178 8.33 5.31 6.28
CA ALA A 178 7.84 6.65 5.98
C ALA A 178 8.96 7.69 6.06
N GLY A 179 8.84 8.76 5.28
CA GLY A 179 9.70 9.94 5.36
C GLY A 179 11.20 9.64 5.41
N HIS A 180 11.82 9.93 6.54
CA HIS A 180 13.26 9.80 6.74
C HIS A 180 13.79 8.36 6.58
N GLU A 181 13.02 7.36 6.95
CA GLU A 181 13.42 5.94 6.85
C GLU A 181 13.48 5.49 5.39
N LEU A 182 12.54 5.96 4.58
CA LEU A 182 12.52 5.72 3.14
C LEU A 182 13.75 6.35 2.45
N GLU A 183 14.11 7.58 2.85
CA GLU A 183 15.32 8.25 2.38
C GLU A 183 16.58 7.44 2.72
N GLN A 184 16.66 6.90 3.93
CA GLN A 184 17.79 6.05 4.33
C GLN A 184 17.85 4.78 3.47
N LEU A 185 16.72 4.13 3.20
CA LEU A 185 16.67 2.96 2.32
C LEU A 185 17.20 3.30 0.93
N PHE A 186 16.77 4.40 0.33
CA PHE A 186 17.22 4.80 -1.00
C PHE A 186 18.72 5.13 -1.05
N ASN A 187 19.24 5.79 -0.03
CA ASN A 187 20.68 6.05 0.09
C ASN A 187 21.49 4.74 0.19
N ILE A 188 20.98 3.74 0.91
CA ILE A 188 21.57 2.42 1.00
C ILE A 188 21.57 1.74 -0.38
N ILE A 189 20.44 1.72 -1.08
CA ILE A 189 20.33 1.15 -2.43
C ILE A 189 21.34 1.78 -3.38
N GLN A 190 21.42 3.11 -3.42
CA GLN A 190 22.39 3.82 -4.25
C GLN A 190 23.84 3.50 -3.90
N SER A 191 24.13 3.36 -2.61
CA SER A 191 25.48 2.95 -2.13
C SER A 191 25.83 1.54 -2.62
N LEU A 192 24.88 0.61 -2.61
CA LEU A 192 25.07 -0.77 -3.08
C LEU A 192 25.33 -0.82 -4.58
N VAL A 193 24.54 -0.11 -5.37
CA VAL A 193 24.69 -0.01 -6.82
C VAL A 193 26.06 0.56 -7.19
N LYS A 194 26.51 1.63 -6.53
CA LYS A 194 27.87 2.19 -6.72
C LYS A 194 28.99 1.20 -6.42
N ARG A 195 28.73 0.16 -5.63
CA ARG A 195 29.66 -0.93 -5.30
C ARG A 195 29.53 -2.12 -6.26
N GLY A 196 28.70 -2.01 -7.29
CA GLY A 196 28.49 -3.05 -8.31
C GLY A 196 27.43 -4.10 -7.94
N VAL A 197 26.70 -3.93 -6.85
CA VAL A 197 25.58 -4.81 -6.51
C VAL A 197 24.37 -4.44 -7.37
N SER A 198 23.75 -5.43 -7.99
CA SER A 198 22.52 -5.24 -8.77
C SER A 198 21.30 -5.43 -7.88
N ILE A 199 20.26 -4.63 -8.11
CA ILE A 199 19.04 -4.65 -7.30
C ILE A 199 17.84 -4.96 -8.19
N ILE A 200 17.02 -5.95 -7.82
CA ILE A 200 15.65 -6.06 -8.33
C ILE A 200 14.73 -5.47 -7.25
N TYR A 201 14.06 -4.36 -7.59
CA TYR A 201 13.20 -3.63 -6.68
C TYR A 201 11.73 -3.84 -7.05
N ILE A 202 10.98 -4.50 -6.18
CA ILE A 202 9.54 -4.71 -6.38
C ILE A 202 8.80 -3.68 -5.54
N SER A 203 8.00 -2.85 -6.19
CA SER A 203 7.13 -1.89 -5.52
C SER A 203 5.87 -1.66 -6.36
N HIS A 204 4.79 -1.33 -5.68
CA HIS A 204 3.58 -0.81 -6.31
C HIS A 204 3.49 0.73 -6.20
N ARG A 205 4.46 1.38 -5.54
CA ARG A 205 4.56 2.83 -5.39
C ARG A 205 5.39 3.41 -6.53
N LEU A 206 4.73 4.04 -7.48
CA LEU A 206 5.38 4.57 -8.68
C LEU A 206 6.42 5.64 -8.37
N GLU A 207 6.19 6.49 -7.35
CA GLU A 207 7.14 7.51 -6.92
C GLU A 207 8.51 6.91 -6.58
N GLU A 208 8.51 5.76 -5.90
CA GLU A 208 9.74 5.05 -5.56
C GLU A 208 10.45 4.54 -6.81
N VAL A 209 9.69 3.92 -7.72
CA VAL A 209 10.22 3.37 -8.98
C VAL A 209 10.88 4.47 -9.81
N PHE A 210 10.18 5.60 -10.03
CA PHE A 210 10.74 6.74 -10.77
C PHE A 210 11.94 7.38 -10.11
N ARG A 211 12.09 7.21 -8.82
CA ARG A 211 13.18 7.82 -8.06
C ARG A 211 14.46 7.01 -8.07
N ILE A 212 14.39 5.68 -8.05
CA ILE A 212 15.56 4.84 -7.84
C ILE A 212 15.88 3.87 -8.99
N ALA A 213 14.91 3.57 -9.86
CA ALA A 213 15.11 2.57 -10.90
C ALA A 213 15.83 3.15 -12.14
N ASP A 214 16.64 2.31 -12.78
CA ASP A 214 17.25 2.58 -14.09
C ASP A 214 16.38 1.97 -15.21
N VAL A 215 15.86 0.76 -14.96
CA VAL A 215 15.04 -0.03 -15.88
C VAL A 215 13.80 -0.52 -15.15
N VAL A 216 12.68 -0.60 -15.85
CA VAL A 216 11.44 -1.16 -15.31
C VAL A 216 10.91 -2.26 -16.23
N THR A 217 10.55 -3.39 -15.63
CA THR A 217 9.81 -4.49 -16.27
C THR A 217 8.40 -4.53 -15.72
N VAL A 218 7.42 -4.53 -16.61
CA VAL A 218 5.99 -4.60 -16.26
C VAL A 218 5.48 -6.01 -16.51
N LEU A 219 4.93 -6.63 -15.45
CA LEU A 219 4.20 -7.90 -15.54
C LEU A 219 2.69 -7.66 -15.39
N LYS A 220 1.91 -8.37 -16.19
CA LYS A 220 0.45 -8.39 -16.12
C LYS A 220 -0.09 -9.78 -16.42
N ASP A 221 -1.00 -10.29 -15.60
CA ASP A 221 -1.67 -11.59 -15.78
C ASP A 221 -0.70 -12.75 -16.07
N GLY A 222 0.46 -12.75 -15.41
CA GLY A 222 1.50 -13.77 -15.58
C GLY A 222 2.31 -13.64 -16.87
N GLN A 223 2.26 -12.52 -17.56
CA GLN A 223 3.01 -12.28 -18.80
C GLN A 223 3.85 -11.00 -18.70
N LEU A 224 4.93 -10.94 -19.45
CA LEU A 224 5.69 -9.73 -19.68
C LEU A 224 4.90 -8.80 -20.59
N VAL A 225 4.67 -7.56 -20.15
CA VAL A 225 4.10 -6.50 -20.99
C VAL A 225 5.22 -5.81 -21.78
N GLU A 226 6.19 -5.23 -21.04
CA GLU A 226 7.30 -4.49 -21.63
C GLU A 226 8.44 -4.31 -20.62
N THR A 227 9.65 -4.07 -21.12
CA THR A 227 10.81 -3.68 -20.32
C THR A 227 11.42 -2.43 -20.95
N GLU A 228 11.52 -1.36 -20.19
CA GLU A 228 11.92 -0.04 -20.68
C GLU A 228 12.87 0.67 -19.69
N SER A 229 13.64 1.64 -20.21
CA SER A 229 14.37 2.58 -19.39
C SER A 229 13.40 3.51 -18.67
N ILE A 230 13.55 3.68 -17.35
CA ILE A 230 12.66 4.54 -16.57
C ILE A 230 12.73 6.01 -17.03
N HIS A 231 13.87 6.42 -17.60
CA HIS A 231 14.09 7.79 -18.09
C HIS A 231 13.33 8.10 -19.38
N GLU A 232 12.86 7.07 -20.09
CA GLU A 232 12.10 7.20 -21.34
C GLU A 232 10.59 7.11 -21.11
N LEU A 233 10.17 6.81 -19.86
CA LEU A 233 8.78 6.62 -19.49
C LEU A 233 8.23 7.81 -18.69
N THR A 234 6.98 8.14 -18.95
CA THR A 234 6.15 8.96 -18.08
C THR A 234 5.38 8.10 -17.09
N ARG A 235 4.94 8.69 -15.96
CA ARG A 235 4.06 8.00 -15.00
C ARG A 235 2.78 7.47 -15.68
N ALA A 236 2.22 8.24 -16.62
CA ALA A 236 1.02 7.87 -17.35
C ALA A 236 1.22 6.60 -18.19
N GLU A 237 2.34 6.50 -18.88
CA GLU A 237 2.69 5.33 -19.69
C GLU A 237 2.90 4.10 -18.83
N LEU A 238 3.62 4.23 -17.70
CA LEU A 238 3.84 3.12 -16.79
C LEU A 238 2.52 2.60 -16.19
N VAL A 239 1.62 3.50 -15.76
CA VAL A 239 0.27 3.13 -15.30
C VAL A 239 -0.51 2.41 -16.41
N LYS A 240 -0.44 2.93 -17.64
CA LYS A 240 -1.09 2.29 -18.81
C LYS A 240 -0.58 0.89 -19.06
N MET A 241 0.72 0.65 -18.96
CA MET A 241 1.32 -0.69 -19.09
C MET A 241 0.84 -1.64 -17.98
N MET A 242 0.79 -1.16 -16.72
CA MET A 242 0.38 -1.97 -15.57
C MET A 242 -1.10 -2.32 -15.59
N VAL A 243 -1.96 -1.33 -15.83
CA VAL A 243 -3.43 -1.47 -15.75
C VAL A 243 -4.05 -1.75 -17.12
N GLY A 244 -3.41 -1.30 -18.21
CA GLY A 244 -3.92 -1.38 -19.57
C GLY A 244 -4.92 -0.27 -19.92
N ARG A 245 -4.92 0.84 -19.17
CA ARG A 245 -5.81 2.01 -19.32
C ARG A 245 -5.01 3.30 -19.17
N THR A 246 -5.50 4.39 -19.78
CA THR A 246 -4.89 5.72 -19.65
C THR A 246 -5.21 6.37 -18.29
N LEU A 247 -4.41 7.35 -17.85
CA LEU A 247 -4.67 8.10 -16.61
C LEU A 247 -6.04 8.80 -16.61
N GLU A 248 -6.51 9.29 -17.78
CA GLU A 248 -7.83 9.90 -17.93
C GLU A 248 -8.96 8.87 -17.72
N GLU A 249 -8.70 7.60 -18.07
CA GLU A 249 -9.59 6.50 -17.74
C GLU A 249 -9.46 6.06 -16.27
N VAL A 250 -8.35 6.37 -15.62
CA VAL A 250 -8.09 6.05 -14.18
C VAL A 250 -8.87 7.00 -13.27
N PHE A 251 -8.93 8.30 -13.60
CA PHE A 251 -9.70 9.29 -12.84
C PHE A 251 -10.94 9.71 -13.63
N PRO A 252 -12.09 9.06 -13.41
CA PRO A 252 -13.30 9.39 -14.15
C PRO A 252 -13.72 10.83 -13.90
N VAL A 253 -13.91 11.59 -14.97
CA VAL A 253 -14.33 13.00 -14.90
C VAL A 253 -15.71 13.13 -14.27
N SER A 254 -15.87 14.09 -13.36
CA SER A 254 -17.18 14.45 -12.81
C SER A 254 -17.94 15.30 -13.83
N ASN A 255 -19.14 14.84 -14.18
CA ASN A 255 -20.12 15.62 -14.93
C ASN A 255 -21.27 16.10 -14.02
N ASN A 256 -21.10 15.93 -12.70
CA ASN A 256 -22.16 16.17 -11.73
C ASN A 256 -22.10 17.64 -11.25
N GLN A 257 -23.24 18.28 -11.12
CA GLN A 257 -23.32 19.56 -10.43
C GLN A 257 -23.68 19.30 -8.97
N PRO A 258 -22.90 19.79 -8.00
CA PRO A 258 -23.19 19.61 -6.59
C PRO A 258 -24.59 20.13 -6.24
N GLY A 259 -25.33 19.30 -5.50
CA GLY A 259 -26.67 19.62 -5.05
C GLY A 259 -26.70 20.52 -3.80
N LYS A 260 -27.72 20.32 -2.96
CA LYS A 260 -27.85 21.03 -1.67
C LYS A 260 -26.84 20.50 -0.65
N PRO A 261 -26.42 21.33 0.33
CA PRO A 261 -25.61 20.84 1.44
C PRO A 261 -26.32 19.71 2.20
N VAL A 262 -25.64 18.58 2.33
CA VAL A 262 -26.14 17.41 3.07
C VAL A 262 -25.52 17.31 4.46
N LEU A 263 -24.26 17.77 4.61
CA LEU A 263 -23.57 17.88 5.89
C LEU A 263 -22.97 19.29 6.00
N ILE A 264 -23.16 19.95 7.14
CA ILE A 264 -22.52 21.21 7.47
C ILE A 264 -21.94 21.09 8.88
N ALA A 265 -20.65 21.33 9.02
CA ALA A 265 -19.97 21.48 10.31
C ALA A 265 -19.62 22.96 10.51
N GLU A 266 -19.98 23.50 11.65
CA GLU A 266 -19.75 24.93 11.98
C GLU A 266 -18.91 25.04 13.25
N ASN A 267 -17.67 25.55 13.12
CA ASN A 267 -16.73 25.82 14.22
C ASN A 267 -16.56 24.65 15.18
N ILE A 268 -16.48 23.42 14.65
CA ILE A 268 -16.31 22.23 15.49
C ILE A 268 -14.89 22.17 16.06
N SER A 269 -14.81 21.83 17.34
CA SER A 269 -13.55 21.60 18.04
C SER A 269 -13.63 20.34 18.87
N THR A 270 -12.49 19.70 19.13
CA THR A 270 -12.34 18.60 20.06
C THR A 270 -11.37 19.00 21.17
N ASP A 271 -11.25 18.17 22.19
CA ASP A 271 -10.30 18.37 23.29
C ASP A 271 -8.84 18.03 22.92
N THR A 272 -8.62 17.46 21.74
CA THR A 272 -7.30 16.97 21.32
C THR A 272 -6.67 17.80 20.21
N VAL A 273 -7.27 17.82 19.00
CA VAL A 273 -6.59 18.31 17.79
C VAL A 273 -7.40 19.37 17.05
N LEU A 274 -8.73 19.23 16.94
CA LEU A 274 -9.52 20.10 16.06
C LEU A 274 -9.79 21.46 16.72
N GLU A 275 -9.57 22.52 15.94
CA GLU A 275 -9.80 23.90 16.37
C GLU A 275 -10.65 24.68 15.36
N GLN A 276 -11.92 24.92 15.72
CA GLN A 276 -12.89 25.76 14.96
C GLN A 276 -13.00 25.38 13.48
N VAL A 277 -13.03 24.07 13.19
CA VAL A 277 -13.14 23.55 11.80
C VAL A 277 -14.55 23.79 11.29
N SER A 278 -14.66 24.40 10.11
CA SER A 278 -15.93 24.59 9.41
C SER A 278 -15.82 24.07 7.99
N LEU A 279 -16.80 23.26 7.57
CA LEU A 279 -16.91 22.75 6.21
C LEU A 279 -18.36 22.45 5.85
N ASP A 280 -18.66 22.45 4.58
CA ASP A 280 -19.90 21.89 4.03
C ASP A 280 -19.59 20.78 3.00
N LEU A 281 -20.49 19.82 2.90
CA LEU A 281 -20.47 18.77 1.90
C LEU A 281 -21.84 18.71 1.24
N ARG A 282 -21.87 18.67 -0.09
CA ARG A 282 -23.10 18.72 -0.88
C ARG A 282 -23.47 17.33 -1.43
N GLN A 283 -24.72 17.17 -1.77
CA GLN A 283 -25.18 15.96 -2.47
C GLN A 283 -24.47 15.84 -3.83
N GLY A 284 -23.94 14.66 -4.11
CA GLY A 284 -23.23 14.40 -5.35
C GLY A 284 -21.93 15.21 -5.49
N GLU A 285 -21.26 15.54 -4.38
CA GLU A 285 -19.97 16.21 -4.33
C GLU A 285 -18.92 15.28 -3.74
N ILE A 286 -17.71 15.28 -4.29
CA ILE A 286 -16.52 14.70 -3.68
C ILE A 286 -15.64 15.84 -3.19
N VAL A 287 -15.54 15.99 -1.87
CA VAL A 287 -14.62 16.95 -1.23
C VAL A 287 -13.36 16.19 -0.82
N GLY A 288 -12.20 16.57 -1.37
CA GLY A 288 -10.90 16.06 -0.99
C GLY A 288 -10.35 16.79 0.23
N LEU A 289 -9.90 16.07 1.23
CA LEU A 289 -9.23 16.64 2.41
C LEU A 289 -7.74 16.27 2.39
N ALA A 290 -6.92 17.26 2.04
CA ALA A 290 -5.47 17.16 2.00
C ALA A 290 -4.83 17.69 3.29
N GLY A 291 -3.58 17.30 3.58
CA GLY A 291 -2.80 17.79 4.72
C GLY A 291 -1.67 16.85 5.08
N MET A 292 -0.74 17.32 5.90
CA MET A 292 0.36 16.48 6.40
C MET A 292 -0.13 15.43 7.40
N VAL A 293 0.67 14.40 7.62
CA VAL A 293 0.43 13.44 8.71
C VAL A 293 0.35 14.18 10.04
N GLY A 294 -0.70 13.90 10.83
CA GLY A 294 -0.95 14.59 12.10
C GLY A 294 -1.65 15.95 11.97
N SER A 295 -2.11 16.34 10.77
CA SER A 295 -2.85 17.60 10.58
C SER A 295 -4.26 17.60 11.17
N GLY A 296 -4.80 16.46 11.59
CA GLY A 296 -6.14 16.33 12.19
C GLY A 296 -7.22 15.77 11.24
N ARG A 297 -6.83 15.25 10.06
CA ARG A 297 -7.78 14.72 9.04
C ARG A 297 -8.60 13.54 9.57
N THR A 298 -7.94 12.54 10.13
CA THR A 298 -8.60 11.35 10.71
C THR A 298 -9.46 11.74 11.92
N GLU A 299 -9.00 12.66 12.77
CA GLU A 299 -9.75 13.19 13.91
C GLU A 299 -11.01 13.92 13.43
N LEU A 300 -10.93 14.65 12.31
CA LEU A 300 -12.11 15.29 11.70
C LEU A 300 -13.12 14.22 11.20
N ALA A 301 -12.65 13.20 10.50
CA ALA A 301 -13.50 12.09 10.06
C ALA A 301 -14.21 11.41 11.24
N ARG A 302 -13.49 11.14 12.32
CA ARG A 302 -14.01 10.51 13.54
C ARG A 302 -15.01 11.41 14.27
N ALA A 303 -14.74 12.71 14.38
CA ALA A 303 -15.65 13.68 14.99
C ALA A 303 -16.97 13.80 14.20
N LEU A 304 -16.90 13.89 12.86
CA LEU A 304 -18.07 13.91 11.98
C LEU A 304 -18.89 12.62 12.03
N PHE A 305 -18.27 11.49 12.36
CA PHE A 305 -18.93 10.20 12.53
C PHE A 305 -19.41 9.95 13.99
N GLY A 306 -19.12 10.89 14.90
CA GLY A 306 -19.48 10.78 16.32
C GLY A 306 -18.66 9.74 17.08
N ALA A 307 -17.49 9.36 16.57
CA ALA A 307 -16.54 8.49 17.29
C ALA A 307 -15.77 9.28 18.35
N ASP A 308 -15.45 10.55 18.06
CA ASP A 308 -14.82 11.46 18.99
C ASP A 308 -15.81 12.59 19.38
N PRO A 309 -15.91 12.96 20.67
CA PRO A 309 -16.86 13.96 21.13
C PRO A 309 -16.42 15.38 20.73
N LEU A 310 -17.38 16.22 20.36
CA LEU A 310 -17.15 17.63 20.15
C LEU A 310 -17.14 18.40 21.49
N THR A 311 -16.19 19.30 21.65
CA THR A 311 -16.16 20.27 22.77
C THR A 311 -16.92 21.55 22.43
N SER A 312 -16.98 21.95 21.16
CA SER A 312 -17.73 23.10 20.68
C SER A 312 -18.15 22.94 19.23
N GLY A 313 -18.99 23.83 18.75
CA GLY A 313 -19.51 23.85 17.39
C GLY A 313 -20.79 23.04 17.21
N SER A 314 -21.22 22.90 15.96
CA SER A 314 -22.44 22.17 15.61
C SER A 314 -22.30 21.45 14.28
N ILE A 315 -23.02 20.32 14.14
CA ILE A 315 -23.16 19.58 12.88
C ILE A 315 -24.64 19.63 12.49
N LYS A 316 -24.89 19.94 11.21
CA LYS A 316 -26.22 19.87 10.61
C LYS A 316 -26.23 18.84 9.49
N ILE A 317 -27.26 18.00 9.46
CA ILE A 317 -27.51 17.04 8.41
C ILE A 317 -28.84 17.37 7.76
N ASN A 318 -28.83 17.57 6.44
CA ASN A 318 -30.02 18.01 5.68
C ASN A 318 -30.67 19.28 6.27
N GLY A 319 -29.86 20.20 6.82
CA GLY A 319 -30.33 21.43 7.44
C GLY A 319 -30.82 21.31 8.89
N GLU A 320 -30.90 20.10 9.45
CA GLU A 320 -31.27 19.87 10.85
C GLU A 320 -30.05 19.66 11.74
N ASN A 321 -30.08 20.23 12.94
CA ASN A 321 -29.02 19.98 13.92
C ASN A 321 -28.92 18.48 14.26
N ALA A 322 -27.70 17.95 14.22
CA ALA A 322 -27.41 16.56 14.52
C ALA A 322 -26.47 16.47 15.74
N TYR A 323 -26.94 15.82 16.79
CA TYR A 323 -26.13 15.54 17.98
C TYR A 323 -25.56 14.12 17.86
N LEU A 324 -24.35 14.02 17.32
CA LEU A 324 -23.70 12.74 17.06
C LEU A 324 -22.85 12.31 18.28
N LYS A 325 -23.49 11.69 19.26
CA LYS A 325 -22.83 11.24 20.51
C LYS A 325 -22.07 9.93 20.35
N ASN A 326 -22.35 9.18 19.30
CA ASN A 326 -21.73 7.90 19.00
C ASN A 326 -21.97 7.50 17.52
N PRO A 327 -21.21 6.56 16.98
CA PRO A 327 -21.36 6.09 15.60
C PRO A 327 -22.76 5.60 15.22
N SER A 328 -23.50 5.02 16.17
CA SER A 328 -24.87 4.54 15.91
C SER A 328 -25.84 5.68 15.57
N GLU A 329 -25.63 6.88 16.11
CA GLU A 329 -26.43 8.05 15.77
C GLU A 329 -26.07 8.60 14.39
N ALA A 330 -24.79 8.60 14.04
CA ALA A 330 -24.32 8.96 12.69
C ALA A 330 -24.92 8.03 11.62
N ILE A 331 -24.91 6.71 11.88
CA ILE A 331 -25.52 5.73 10.97
C ILE A 331 -27.04 5.97 10.81
N LYS A 332 -27.76 6.31 11.89
CA LYS A 332 -29.19 6.66 11.81
C LYS A 332 -29.42 7.93 10.97
N LYS A 333 -28.49 8.87 11.01
CA LYS A 333 -28.47 10.09 10.19
C LYS A 333 -27.85 9.88 8.82
N LYS A 334 -27.62 8.60 8.43
CA LYS A 334 -27.10 8.17 7.11
C LYS A 334 -25.70 8.66 6.79
N ILE A 335 -24.86 8.77 7.81
CA ILE A 335 -23.42 8.99 7.68
C ILE A 335 -22.72 7.65 7.87
N SER A 336 -21.74 7.36 7.01
CA SER A 336 -20.87 6.18 7.10
C SER A 336 -19.41 6.59 7.07
N LEU A 337 -18.55 5.79 7.73
CA LEU A 337 -17.11 6.01 7.76
C LEU A 337 -16.37 4.75 7.31
N VAL A 338 -15.60 4.87 6.23
CA VAL A 338 -14.57 3.91 5.83
C VAL A 338 -13.29 4.36 6.53
N PRO A 339 -12.76 3.58 7.49
CA PRO A 339 -11.59 3.99 8.27
C PRO A 339 -10.29 3.74 7.54
N GLU A 340 -9.20 4.42 7.97
CA GLU A 340 -7.85 4.28 7.44
C GLU A 340 -7.33 2.84 7.57
N ASP A 341 -7.44 2.24 8.76
CA ASP A 341 -7.05 0.85 8.98
C ASP A 341 -8.26 -0.10 8.85
N ARG A 342 -8.32 -0.76 7.69
CA ARG A 342 -9.40 -1.72 7.42
C ARG A 342 -9.33 -2.96 8.30
N LYS A 343 -8.14 -3.38 8.75
CA LYS A 343 -7.96 -4.61 9.54
C LYS A 343 -8.31 -4.41 11.00
N GLU A 344 -7.89 -3.28 11.58
CA GLU A 344 -8.10 -2.96 12.99
C GLU A 344 -9.48 -2.34 13.26
N GLN A 345 -9.99 -1.54 12.32
CA GLN A 345 -11.19 -0.72 12.53
C GLN A 345 -12.33 -1.05 11.55
N GLY A 346 -11.98 -1.55 10.37
CA GLY A 346 -12.94 -1.76 9.29
C GLY A 346 -13.60 -3.14 9.29
N LEU A 347 -12.87 -4.19 9.66
CA LEU A 347 -13.26 -5.59 9.47
C LEU A 347 -13.06 -6.42 10.73
N PHE A 348 -13.85 -7.46 10.86
CA PHE A 348 -13.58 -8.58 11.75
C PHE A 348 -12.96 -9.68 10.87
N THR A 349 -11.64 -9.69 10.78
CA THR A 349 -10.89 -10.47 9.79
C THR A 349 -11.07 -11.98 9.89
N GLU A 350 -11.29 -12.50 11.11
CA GLU A 350 -11.56 -13.91 11.38
C GLU A 350 -13.01 -14.33 11.13
N LEU A 351 -13.90 -13.33 10.90
CA LEU A 351 -15.31 -13.63 10.62
C LEU A 351 -15.56 -13.78 9.11
N PRO A 352 -16.59 -14.56 8.74
CA PRO A 352 -17.05 -14.66 7.36
C PRO A 352 -17.39 -13.32 6.71
N ILE A 353 -17.22 -13.24 5.38
CA ILE A 353 -17.55 -12.06 4.57
C ILE A 353 -19.00 -11.62 4.81
N ARG A 354 -19.95 -12.58 4.84
CA ARG A 354 -21.36 -12.29 5.09
C ARG A 354 -21.61 -11.56 6.41
N ASN A 355 -20.90 -11.95 7.46
CA ASN A 355 -21.05 -11.35 8.79
C ASN A 355 -20.54 -9.92 8.78
N ASN A 356 -19.42 -9.67 8.10
CA ASN A 356 -18.87 -8.32 7.95
C ASN A 356 -19.83 -7.40 7.18
N ILE A 357 -20.34 -7.84 6.02
CA ILE A 357 -21.24 -7.04 5.18
C ILE A 357 -22.55 -6.71 5.91
N THR A 358 -23.13 -7.66 6.62
CA THR A 358 -24.48 -7.50 7.19
C THR A 358 -24.51 -6.92 8.61
N MET A 359 -23.36 -6.82 9.28
CA MET A 359 -23.25 -6.36 10.68
C MET A 359 -23.97 -5.04 10.98
N PRO A 360 -23.85 -3.97 10.19
CA PRO A 360 -24.53 -2.71 10.49
C PRO A 360 -26.04 -2.78 10.39
N ILE A 361 -26.57 -3.78 9.69
CA ILE A 361 -28.00 -3.91 9.41
C ILE A 361 -28.65 -5.15 10.03
N LEU A 362 -27.98 -5.82 10.95
CA LEU A 362 -28.50 -7.05 11.60
C LEU A 362 -29.94 -6.90 12.09
N ARG A 363 -30.28 -5.75 12.70
CA ARG A 363 -31.66 -5.48 13.15
C ARG A 363 -32.68 -5.46 12.00
N LYS A 364 -32.30 -5.01 10.80
CA LYS A 364 -33.20 -4.93 9.63
C LYS A 364 -33.45 -6.31 9.01
N ILE A 365 -32.51 -7.24 9.14
CA ILE A 365 -32.60 -8.58 8.58
C ILE A 365 -32.98 -9.66 9.61
N SER A 366 -33.22 -9.26 10.86
CA SER A 366 -33.67 -10.15 11.93
C SER A 366 -35.20 -10.05 12.10
N GLN A 367 -35.85 -11.20 12.34
CA GLN A 367 -37.26 -11.31 12.71
C GLN A 367 -37.39 -12.11 13.97
N TRP A 368 -38.11 -11.59 14.98
CA TRP A 368 -38.29 -12.27 16.27
C TRP A 368 -36.99 -12.67 16.97
N GLY A 369 -35.89 -11.90 16.76
CA GLY A 369 -34.57 -12.18 17.30
C GLY A 369 -33.72 -13.18 16.48
N PHE A 370 -34.28 -13.75 15.41
CA PHE A 370 -33.58 -14.68 14.54
C PHE A 370 -33.16 -14.01 13.24
N LEU A 371 -31.92 -14.25 12.84
CA LEU A 371 -31.36 -13.75 11.57
C LEU A 371 -31.95 -14.53 10.38
N SER A 372 -32.46 -13.81 9.38
CA SER A 372 -32.93 -14.41 8.15
C SER A 372 -31.76 -14.73 7.22
N ARG A 373 -31.35 -15.99 7.18
CA ARG A 373 -30.24 -16.46 6.32
C ARG A 373 -30.46 -16.20 4.82
N SER A 374 -31.69 -16.29 4.35
CA SER A 374 -32.01 -16.02 2.94
C SER A 374 -31.79 -14.56 2.57
N LYS A 375 -32.23 -13.61 3.44
CA LYS A 375 -31.97 -12.18 3.24
C LYS A 375 -30.48 -11.85 3.34
N GLU A 376 -29.78 -12.47 4.30
CA GLU A 376 -28.34 -12.31 4.44
C GLU A 376 -27.63 -12.74 3.15
N GLN A 377 -27.95 -13.93 2.62
CA GLN A 377 -27.36 -14.44 1.38
C GLN A 377 -27.67 -13.56 0.17
N GLU A 378 -28.91 -13.09 0.04
CA GLU A 378 -29.30 -12.17 -1.03
C GLU A 378 -28.46 -10.88 -1.01
N ILE A 379 -28.31 -10.25 0.17
CA ILE A 379 -27.52 -9.04 0.36
C ILE A 379 -26.06 -9.27 -0.02
N VAL A 380 -25.49 -10.40 0.38
CA VAL A 380 -24.10 -10.74 0.10
C VAL A 380 -23.87 -10.95 -1.41
N GLU A 381 -24.78 -11.64 -2.09
CA GLU A 381 -24.67 -11.84 -3.55
C GLU A 381 -24.88 -10.51 -4.32
N GLN A 382 -25.81 -9.66 -3.88
CA GLN A 382 -25.96 -8.32 -4.44
C GLN A 382 -24.68 -7.49 -4.27
N SER A 383 -24.10 -7.48 -3.07
CA SER A 383 -22.85 -6.78 -2.79
C SER A 383 -21.66 -7.33 -3.61
N ARG A 384 -21.58 -8.66 -3.74
CA ARG A 384 -20.60 -9.34 -4.57
C ARG A 384 -20.64 -8.84 -6.02
N ASN A 385 -21.84 -8.81 -6.58
CA ASN A 385 -22.02 -8.41 -7.98
C ASN A 385 -21.81 -6.91 -8.19
N GLN A 386 -22.33 -6.07 -7.28
CA GLN A 386 -22.22 -4.61 -7.36
C GLN A 386 -20.76 -4.13 -7.27
N LEU A 387 -19.97 -4.74 -6.37
CA LEU A 387 -18.59 -4.34 -6.12
C LEU A 387 -17.56 -5.29 -6.74
N SER A 388 -18.01 -6.28 -7.50
CA SER A 388 -17.14 -7.29 -8.11
C SER A 388 -16.17 -7.91 -7.09
N ILE A 389 -16.69 -8.34 -5.92
CA ILE A 389 -15.88 -8.92 -4.86
C ILE A 389 -15.45 -10.32 -5.28
N ALA A 390 -14.13 -10.54 -5.44
CA ALA A 390 -13.58 -11.85 -5.74
C ALA A 390 -13.54 -12.71 -4.44
N MET A 391 -14.55 -13.53 -4.25
CA MET A 391 -14.68 -14.46 -3.11
C MET A 391 -15.19 -15.81 -3.58
N ALA A 392 -14.76 -16.89 -2.92
CA ALA A 392 -15.27 -18.24 -3.20
C ALA A 392 -16.72 -18.41 -2.73
N SER A 393 -17.04 -17.90 -1.55
CA SER A 393 -18.40 -17.87 -0.98
C SER A 393 -18.50 -16.82 0.12
N GLY A 394 -19.72 -16.39 0.48
CA GLY A 394 -19.94 -15.53 1.64
C GLY A 394 -19.56 -16.14 2.99
N SER A 395 -19.27 -17.43 3.04
CA SER A 395 -18.79 -18.15 4.24
C SER A 395 -17.26 -18.10 4.40
N GLN A 396 -16.53 -17.65 3.40
CA GLN A 396 -15.09 -17.46 3.46
C GLN A 396 -14.75 -16.38 4.48
N GLU A 397 -13.71 -16.59 5.29
CA GLU A 397 -13.20 -15.58 6.21
C GLU A 397 -12.51 -14.46 5.45
N VAL A 398 -12.67 -13.23 5.94
CA VAL A 398 -12.15 -12.03 5.27
C VAL A 398 -10.63 -12.00 5.22
N GLN A 399 -9.94 -12.57 6.20
CA GLN A 399 -8.46 -12.61 6.25
C GLN A 399 -7.82 -13.28 5.02
N TYR A 400 -8.53 -14.15 4.32
CA TYR A 400 -8.03 -14.85 3.12
C TYR A 400 -8.30 -14.08 1.82
N LEU A 401 -8.88 -12.88 1.88
CA LEU A 401 -9.05 -12.02 0.72
C LEU A 401 -7.82 -11.15 0.47
N SER A 402 -7.58 -10.77 -0.80
CA SER A 402 -6.62 -9.72 -1.13
C SER A 402 -7.01 -8.39 -0.52
N GLY A 403 -6.04 -7.47 -0.33
CA GLY A 403 -6.28 -6.15 0.24
C GLY A 403 -7.40 -5.37 -0.47
N GLY A 404 -7.43 -5.39 -1.81
CA GLY A 404 -8.48 -4.75 -2.60
C GLY A 404 -9.87 -5.36 -2.34
N ASN A 405 -9.98 -6.70 -2.23
CA ASN A 405 -11.25 -7.35 -1.91
C ASN A 405 -11.68 -7.11 -0.46
N GLN A 406 -10.74 -7.03 0.49
CA GLN A 406 -11.03 -6.61 1.86
C GLN A 406 -11.64 -5.19 1.90
N GLN A 407 -11.05 -4.27 1.13
CA GLN A 407 -11.56 -2.90 1.03
C GLN A 407 -12.97 -2.85 0.43
N LYS A 408 -13.23 -3.65 -0.60
CA LYS A 408 -14.58 -3.81 -1.16
C LYS A 408 -15.59 -4.37 -0.15
N VAL A 409 -15.17 -5.26 0.75
CA VAL A 409 -16.03 -5.75 1.85
C VAL A 409 -16.35 -4.63 2.85
N VAL A 410 -15.38 -3.75 3.18
CA VAL A 410 -15.64 -2.56 4.02
C VAL A 410 -16.66 -1.63 3.34
N LEU A 411 -16.46 -1.35 2.06
CA LEU A 411 -17.40 -0.52 1.29
C LEU A 411 -18.78 -1.18 1.22
N ALA A 412 -18.86 -2.49 0.91
CA ALA A 412 -20.10 -3.26 0.92
C ALA A 412 -20.85 -3.12 2.25
N LYS A 413 -20.14 -3.28 3.37
CA LYS A 413 -20.69 -3.13 4.74
C LYS A 413 -21.37 -1.79 4.92
N TRP A 414 -20.73 -0.69 4.55
CA TRP A 414 -21.25 0.65 4.76
C TRP A 414 -22.37 1.03 3.78
N LEU A 415 -22.32 0.54 2.55
CA LEU A 415 -23.39 0.76 1.56
C LEU A 415 -24.74 0.13 1.99
N GLN A 416 -24.71 -0.95 2.81
CA GLN A 416 -25.95 -1.53 3.37
C GLN A 416 -26.71 -0.57 4.30
N THR A 417 -26.04 0.44 4.84
CA THR A 417 -26.70 1.47 5.67
C THR A 417 -27.49 2.47 4.83
N ARG A 418 -27.30 2.49 3.50
CA ARG A 418 -27.85 3.46 2.55
C ARG A 418 -27.47 4.90 2.94
N PRO A 419 -26.19 5.20 2.95
CA PRO A 419 -25.70 6.49 3.38
C PRO A 419 -26.08 7.61 2.41
N GLU A 420 -26.23 8.83 2.92
CA GLU A 420 -26.27 10.07 2.16
C GLU A 420 -24.92 10.79 2.18
N VAL A 421 -24.09 10.48 3.20
CA VAL A 421 -22.71 10.94 3.35
C VAL A 421 -21.82 9.74 3.63
N ILE A 422 -20.72 9.63 2.87
CA ILE A 422 -19.66 8.68 3.13
C ILE A 422 -18.35 9.44 3.37
N ILE A 423 -17.77 9.24 4.53
CA ILE A 423 -16.42 9.69 4.85
C ILE A 423 -15.48 8.54 4.53
N MET A 424 -14.48 8.76 3.70
CA MET A 424 -13.50 7.76 3.28
C MET A 424 -12.10 8.20 3.70
N ASP A 425 -11.56 7.58 4.73
CA ASP A 425 -10.22 7.86 5.23
C ASP A 425 -9.22 6.87 4.61
N GLU A 426 -8.32 7.38 3.76
CA GLU A 426 -7.32 6.61 3.00
C GLU A 426 -7.93 5.36 2.31
N PRO A 427 -8.98 5.52 1.45
CA PRO A 427 -9.76 4.39 0.93
C PRO A 427 -8.96 3.42 0.08
N THR A 428 -7.82 3.83 -0.42
CA THR A 428 -6.95 3.08 -1.34
C THR A 428 -5.64 2.63 -0.73
N ARG A 429 -5.43 2.91 0.57
CA ARG A 429 -4.19 2.55 1.27
C ARG A 429 -3.97 1.04 1.29
N GLY A 430 -2.78 0.61 0.82
CA GLY A 430 -2.42 -0.81 0.75
C GLY A 430 -3.30 -1.62 -0.20
N VAL A 431 -3.79 -0.97 -1.25
CA VAL A 431 -4.54 -1.56 -2.35
C VAL A 431 -3.70 -1.44 -3.62
N ASP A 432 -3.71 -2.46 -4.47
CA ASP A 432 -3.01 -2.41 -5.76
C ASP A 432 -3.65 -1.43 -6.74
N VAL A 433 -2.88 -1.06 -7.79
CA VAL A 433 -3.29 -0.01 -8.74
C VAL A 433 -4.61 -0.36 -9.45
N GLY A 434 -4.83 -1.62 -9.81
CA GLY A 434 -6.08 -2.05 -10.45
C GLY A 434 -7.29 -1.93 -9.52
N ALA A 435 -7.14 -2.37 -8.27
CA ALA A 435 -8.21 -2.24 -7.28
C ALA A 435 -8.45 -0.77 -6.85
N LYS A 436 -7.42 0.11 -6.85
CA LYS A 436 -7.61 1.56 -6.67
C LYS A 436 -8.56 2.12 -7.71
N PHE A 437 -8.34 1.78 -8.99
CA PHE A 437 -9.19 2.23 -10.08
C PHE A 437 -10.66 1.82 -9.88
N GLU A 438 -10.92 0.57 -9.46
CA GLU A 438 -12.29 0.13 -9.20
C GLU A 438 -12.94 0.91 -8.05
N ILE A 439 -12.16 1.29 -7.03
CA ILE A 439 -12.63 2.15 -5.93
C ILE A 439 -12.95 3.56 -6.46
N TYR A 440 -12.12 4.14 -7.34
CA TYR A 440 -12.38 5.46 -7.95
C TYR A 440 -13.66 5.46 -8.78
N GLN A 441 -13.86 4.41 -9.59
CA GLN A 441 -15.12 4.25 -10.34
C GLN A 441 -16.33 4.12 -9.41
N LEU A 442 -16.20 3.36 -8.33
CA LEU A 442 -17.25 3.24 -7.33
C LEU A 442 -17.57 4.60 -6.68
N MET A 443 -16.56 5.37 -6.28
CA MET A 443 -16.75 6.71 -5.72
C MET A 443 -17.50 7.63 -6.69
N ARG A 444 -17.14 7.63 -7.97
CA ARG A 444 -17.86 8.40 -8.98
C ARG A 444 -19.30 7.91 -9.20
N HIS A 445 -19.52 6.62 -9.18
CA HIS A 445 -20.86 6.06 -9.28
C HIS A 445 -21.74 6.48 -8.09
N LEU A 446 -21.23 6.37 -6.86
CA LEU A 446 -21.94 6.81 -5.65
C LEU A 446 -22.21 8.32 -5.67
N ASN A 447 -21.25 9.10 -6.14
CA ASN A 447 -21.40 10.54 -6.33
C ASN A 447 -22.52 10.87 -7.33
N GLN A 448 -22.60 10.14 -8.46
CA GLN A 448 -23.69 10.29 -9.44
C GLN A 448 -25.07 9.89 -8.87
N GLU A 449 -25.11 8.96 -7.91
CA GLU A 449 -26.33 8.61 -7.17
C GLU A 449 -26.74 9.69 -6.14
N GLY A 450 -25.97 10.77 -6.01
CA GLY A 450 -26.25 11.89 -5.11
C GLY A 450 -25.65 11.75 -3.71
N ILE A 451 -24.76 10.77 -3.48
CA ILE A 451 -24.08 10.62 -2.21
C ILE A 451 -22.94 11.66 -2.12
N GLY A 452 -22.89 12.42 -1.00
CA GLY A 452 -21.77 13.28 -0.69
C GLY A 452 -20.60 12.49 -0.12
N ILE A 453 -19.39 12.70 -0.66
CA ILE A 453 -18.18 11.96 -0.27
C ILE A 453 -17.15 12.94 0.27
N LEU A 454 -16.72 12.74 1.53
CA LEU A 454 -15.52 13.38 2.08
C LEU A 454 -14.38 12.38 1.98
N MET A 455 -13.43 12.63 1.05
CA MET A 455 -12.30 11.76 0.78
C MET A 455 -11.04 12.34 1.42
N ILE A 456 -10.42 11.57 2.29
CA ILE A 456 -9.11 11.86 2.87
C ILE A 456 -8.11 10.97 2.14
N SER A 457 -7.04 11.56 1.58
CA SER A 457 -5.94 10.81 0.99
C SER A 457 -4.60 11.51 1.24
N SER A 458 -3.58 10.70 1.47
CA SER A 458 -2.17 11.14 1.47
C SER A 458 -1.58 11.24 0.06
N GLU A 459 -2.24 10.63 -0.93
CA GLU A 459 -1.84 10.69 -2.34
C GLU A 459 -2.49 11.93 -3.00
N LEU A 460 -1.68 12.96 -3.27
CA LEU A 460 -2.18 14.23 -3.84
C LEU A 460 -2.75 14.04 -5.25
N THR A 461 -2.24 13.07 -6.01
CA THR A 461 -2.81 12.69 -7.31
C THR A 461 -4.26 12.22 -7.20
N GLU A 462 -4.64 11.50 -6.13
CA GLU A 462 -6.03 11.10 -5.87
C GLU A 462 -6.90 12.32 -5.53
N ILE A 463 -6.37 13.19 -4.66
CA ILE A 463 -7.06 14.43 -4.27
C ILE A 463 -7.35 15.29 -5.51
N LEU A 464 -6.35 15.52 -6.37
CA LEU A 464 -6.50 16.32 -7.60
C LEU A 464 -7.41 15.63 -8.64
N GLY A 465 -7.30 14.30 -8.79
CA GLY A 465 -8.01 13.56 -9.84
C GLY A 465 -9.46 13.24 -9.54
N LEU A 466 -9.84 13.15 -8.26
CA LEU A 466 -11.19 12.72 -7.86
C LEU A 466 -12.04 13.82 -7.23
N SER A 467 -11.44 14.85 -6.64
CA SER A 467 -12.20 15.85 -5.90
C SER A 467 -12.88 16.86 -6.83
N ASP A 468 -14.05 17.31 -6.45
CA ASP A 468 -14.72 18.46 -7.06
C ASP A 468 -14.25 19.77 -6.39
N ARG A 469 -13.81 19.67 -5.12
CA ARG A 469 -13.26 20.73 -4.28
C ARG A 469 -12.27 20.16 -3.29
N ILE A 470 -11.20 20.89 -2.98
CA ILE A 470 -10.13 20.46 -2.08
C ILE A 470 -10.10 21.37 -0.84
N LEU A 471 -10.11 20.77 0.34
CA LEU A 471 -9.85 21.42 1.61
C LEU A 471 -8.45 21.02 2.08
N VAL A 472 -7.63 21.99 2.49
CA VAL A 472 -6.30 21.72 3.03
C VAL A 472 -6.32 21.92 4.54
N MET A 473 -5.89 20.88 5.25
CA MET A 473 -5.89 20.87 6.71
C MET A 473 -4.46 20.96 7.26
N ARG A 474 -4.27 21.81 8.27
CA ARG A 474 -3.02 21.98 9.01
C ARG A 474 -3.31 22.28 10.46
N GLU A 475 -2.62 21.57 11.37
CA GLU A 475 -2.69 21.80 12.82
C GLU A 475 -4.13 21.94 13.34
N GLY A 476 -4.99 20.98 12.94
CA GLY A 476 -6.39 20.92 13.37
C GLY A 476 -7.33 21.97 12.77
N ARG A 477 -6.92 22.73 11.74
CA ARG A 477 -7.71 23.76 11.09
C ARG A 477 -7.74 23.59 9.58
N ILE A 478 -8.83 23.98 8.93
CA ILE A 478 -8.86 24.15 7.47
C ILE A 478 -8.22 25.52 7.15
N VAL A 479 -7.13 25.48 6.36
CA VAL A 479 -6.31 26.66 6.04
C VAL A 479 -6.52 27.15 4.62
N ALA A 480 -7.03 26.33 3.71
CA ALA A 480 -7.35 26.69 2.34
C ALA A 480 -8.50 25.83 1.78
N GLU A 481 -9.22 26.41 0.83
CA GLU A 481 -10.17 25.76 -0.05
C GLU A 481 -9.75 26.04 -1.49
N LEU A 482 -9.57 24.98 -2.29
CA LEU A 482 -8.95 25.04 -3.61
C LEU A 482 -9.81 24.35 -4.65
N VAL A 483 -9.66 24.76 -5.91
CA VAL A 483 -10.30 24.15 -7.08
C VAL A 483 -9.28 23.23 -7.75
N PRO A 484 -9.58 21.93 -7.93
CA PRO A 484 -8.60 20.97 -8.47
C PRO A 484 -7.99 21.35 -9.81
N SER A 485 -8.79 21.91 -10.73
CA SER A 485 -8.33 22.31 -12.07
C SER A 485 -7.36 23.51 -12.09
N GLU A 486 -7.25 24.24 -10.98
CA GLU A 486 -6.42 25.44 -10.83
C GLU A 486 -5.28 25.22 -9.82
N THR A 487 -5.12 23.98 -9.31
CA THR A 487 -4.24 23.67 -8.20
C THR A 487 -3.21 22.62 -8.59
N SER A 488 -1.95 22.79 -8.15
CA SER A 488 -0.89 21.80 -8.25
C SER A 488 -0.62 21.11 -6.91
N GLU A 489 0.12 19.98 -6.96
CA GLU A 489 0.55 19.28 -5.74
C GLU A 489 1.41 20.18 -4.85
N GLU A 490 2.31 20.98 -5.46
CA GLU A 490 3.19 21.90 -4.73
C GLU A 490 2.40 22.95 -3.96
N GLN A 491 1.33 23.48 -4.54
CA GLN A 491 0.46 24.46 -3.87
C GLN A 491 -0.26 23.84 -2.66
N ILE A 492 -0.74 22.59 -2.78
CA ILE A 492 -1.36 21.89 -1.65
C ILE A 492 -0.33 21.71 -0.53
N ILE A 493 0.91 21.29 -0.87
CA ILE A 493 2.00 21.11 0.10
C ILE A 493 2.36 22.46 0.76
N GLU A 494 2.42 23.54 -0.01
CA GLU A 494 2.70 24.88 0.51
C GLU A 494 1.69 25.28 1.59
N TYR A 495 0.38 25.14 1.33
CA TYR A 495 -0.66 25.42 2.33
C TYR A 495 -0.59 24.47 3.54
N ALA A 496 -0.25 23.22 3.31
CA ALA A 496 -0.16 22.23 4.39
C ALA A 496 1.06 22.43 5.30
N THR A 497 2.13 23.12 4.84
CA THR A 497 3.41 23.26 5.57
C THR A 497 3.72 24.69 6.00
N THR A 498 3.39 25.69 5.19
CA THR A 498 3.82 27.08 5.41
C THR A 498 2.78 27.84 6.22
N MET A 499 3.22 28.55 7.27
CA MET A 499 2.40 29.58 7.90
C MET A 499 2.23 30.73 6.90
N VAL A 500 1.11 30.78 6.18
CA VAL A 500 0.74 31.97 5.43
C VAL A 500 0.45 33.06 6.45
N SER A 501 1.40 33.98 6.62
CA SER A 501 1.13 35.22 7.37
C SER A 501 -0.10 35.86 6.73
N LYS A 502 -1.20 36.00 7.47
CA LYS A 502 -2.33 36.79 7.03
C LYS A 502 -1.78 38.17 6.64
N ALA A 503 -1.74 38.45 5.33
CA ALA A 503 -1.66 39.83 4.87
C ALA A 503 -2.88 40.53 5.44
N ALA A 504 -2.63 41.58 6.21
CA ALA A 504 -3.58 42.42 6.92
C ALA A 504 -4.53 43.15 5.97
#